data_69689c79732f9a2423e6779e4f234a5a
#
_entry.id   69689c79732f9a2423e6779e4f234a5a
#
_cell.length_a   1.000
_cell.length_b   1.000
_cell.length_c   1.000
_cell.angle_alpha   90.00
_cell.angle_beta   90.00
_cell.angle_gamma   90.00
#
_symmetry.space_group_name_H-M   'P 1'
#
loop_
_entity.id
_entity.type
_entity.pdbx_description
1 polymer ?
#
loop_
_entity_poly.entity_id
_entity_poly.type
_entity_poly.pdbx_seq_one_letter_code
_entity_poly.pdbx_strand_id
1 'polypeptide(L)'
;MRIAILAPPGVQSLDVVGPAEIFWEAARRLGDPGAYDVQVISTGAPTIGGTGKLRFLADRTIFDPDEPIDTLLVAGDPSFQDIDPEVIAWLQRRVPTARRFGSICTGVFLLAAAGLLQDKRVTTHWECAERFSRQFPDIAVDADAIYLRDGPLITAAGVTAGIDLALALVEEDHGRHIAMITARYMVVFLRRPGGQSQFSAHLVGQMAETTMIQKAQAYILANIDHPLSVDHVAQTVGMSPRNFARVFRREVGTTPADFVALARVDAARRLLEDTAQPLQRIAASCGFADMNTMRRIFAKTIGVTPAAYRSRFHTVSQAAAPDMERQPKGRADRPASQADRMTRSLPLN
;
A
#
# COMPACT_ATOMS: atom_id res chain seq x y z
N MET A 1 -11.69 -16.60 8.62
CA MET A 1 -12.03 -16.04 7.28
C MET A 1 -11.24 -16.79 6.23
N ARG A 2 -11.87 -17.19 5.11
CA ARG A 2 -11.16 -17.87 4.03
C ARG A 2 -10.62 -16.88 3.02
N ILE A 3 -9.30 -16.90 2.84
CA ILE A 3 -8.57 -16.11 1.87
C ILE A 3 -8.16 -17.04 0.72
N ALA A 4 -8.69 -16.82 -0.46
CA ALA A 4 -8.31 -17.57 -1.65
C ALA A 4 -7.37 -16.72 -2.52
N ILE A 5 -6.23 -17.28 -2.91
CA ILE A 5 -5.28 -16.65 -3.83
C ILE A 5 -5.27 -17.47 -5.10
N LEU A 6 -5.90 -16.96 -6.16
CA LEU A 6 -5.87 -17.57 -7.48
C LEU A 6 -4.51 -17.33 -8.13
N ALA A 7 -3.83 -18.40 -8.52
CA ALA A 7 -2.48 -18.37 -9.05
C ALA A 7 -2.40 -19.12 -10.38
N PRO A 8 -2.27 -18.40 -11.51
CA PRO A 8 -2.04 -19.02 -12.81
C PRO A 8 -0.60 -19.56 -12.93
N PRO A 9 -0.33 -20.48 -13.87
CA PRO A 9 1.03 -20.83 -14.27
C PRO A 9 1.81 -19.58 -14.70
N GLY A 10 3.09 -19.51 -14.38
CA GLY A 10 3.91 -18.32 -14.67
C GLY A 10 3.75 -17.18 -13.66
N VAL A 11 2.94 -17.32 -12.63
CA VAL A 11 2.68 -16.30 -11.61
C VAL A 11 3.98 -15.78 -10.98
N GLN A 12 4.05 -14.49 -10.72
CA GLN A 12 5.10 -13.95 -9.86
C GLN A 12 4.94 -14.54 -8.46
N SER A 13 5.88 -15.41 -8.05
CA SER A 13 5.75 -16.19 -6.81
C SER A 13 5.50 -15.34 -5.58
N LEU A 14 6.08 -14.13 -5.51
CA LEU A 14 5.90 -13.23 -4.38
C LEU A 14 4.48 -12.66 -4.30
N ASP A 15 3.74 -12.60 -5.42
CA ASP A 15 2.33 -12.18 -5.45
C ASP A 15 1.42 -13.17 -4.69
N VAL A 16 1.87 -14.40 -4.53
CA VAL A 16 1.17 -15.47 -3.80
C VAL A 16 1.69 -15.58 -2.38
N VAL A 17 3.00 -15.82 -2.24
CA VAL A 17 3.63 -16.11 -0.95
C VAL A 17 3.62 -14.89 -0.03
N GLY A 18 3.86 -13.68 -0.56
CA GLY A 18 3.92 -12.47 0.24
C GLY A 18 2.62 -12.20 1.03
N PRO A 19 1.46 -12.11 0.38
CA PRO A 19 0.19 -11.97 1.08
C PRO A 19 -0.14 -13.13 2.01
N ALA A 20 0.13 -14.38 1.59
CA ALA A 20 -0.15 -15.56 2.39
C ALA A 20 0.58 -15.52 3.74
N GLU A 21 1.87 -15.19 3.73
CA GLU A 21 2.69 -15.06 4.94
C GLU A 21 2.14 -13.99 5.90
N ILE A 22 1.62 -12.87 5.37
CA ILE A 22 1.01 -11.82 6.19
C ILE A 22 -0.24 -12.33 6.92
N PHE A 23 -1.13 -13.04 6.24
CA PHE A 23 -2.35 -13.58 6.85
C PHE A 23 -2.03 -14.67 7.88
N TRP A 24 -1.09 -15.57 7.59
CA TRP A 24 -0.66 -16.60 8.55
C TRP A 24 -0.01 -16.01 9.80
N GLU A 25 0.88 -15.03 9.61
CA GLU A 25 1.50 -14.38 10.76
C GLU A 25 0.48 -13.57 11.57
N ALA A 26 -0.48 -12.91 10.93
CA ALA A 26 -1.56 -12.22 11.63
C ALA A 26 -2.40 -13.18 12.48
N ALA A 27 -2.75 -14.36 11.95
CA ALA A 27 -3.44 -15.41 12.69
C ALA A 27 -2.65 -15.88 13.92
N ARG A 28 -1.33 -16.05 13.77
CA ARG A 28 -0.43 -16.36 14.89
C ARG A 28 -0.40 -15.26 15.95
N ARG A 29 -0.40 -13.99 15.54
CA ARG A 29 -0.42 -12.83 16.46
C ARG A 29 -1.74 -12.69 17.22
N LEU A 30 -2.83 -13.13 16.61
CA LEU A 30 -4.13 -13.22 17.25
C LEU A 30 -4.20 -14.34 18.29
N GLY A 31 -3.29 -15.32 18.25
CA GLY A 31 -3.40 -16.55 19.02
C GLY A 31 -4.53 -17.48 18.53
N ASP A 32 -5.05 -17.22 17.32
CA ASP A 32 -6.09 -18.00 16.65
C ASP A 32 -5.62 -18.44 15.26
N PRO A 33 -5.02 -19.62 15.13
CA PRO A 33 -4.59 -20.16 13.85
C PRO A 33 -5.72 -20.31 12.82
N GLY A 34 -6.97 -20.35 13.26
CA GLY A 34 -8.16 -20.44 12.40
C GLY A 34 -8.70 -19.08 11.96
N ALA A 35 -8.14 -17.96 12.40
CA ALA A 35 -8.59 -16.62 12.03
C ALA A 35 -8.55 -16.41 10.51
N TYR A 36 -7.50 -16.93 9.86
CA TYR A 36 -7.35 -16.95 8.42
C TYR A 36 -7.08 -18.37 7.90
N ASP A 37 -7.97 -18.87 7.04
CA ASP A 37 -7.80 -20.09 6.23
C ASP A 37 -7.32 -19.64 4.83
N VAL A 38 -6.00 -19.64 4.62
CA VAL A 38 -5.40 -19.17 3.36
C VAL A 38 -5.23 -20.36 2.43
N GLN A 39 -5.81 -20.27 1.26
CA GLN A 39 -5.77 -21.32 0.22
C GLN A 39 -5.23 -20.75 -1.10
N VAL A 40 -4.28 -21.43 -1.68
CA VAL A 40 -3.79 -21.18 -3.03
C VAL A 40 -4.58 -22.02 -4.00
N ILE A 41 -5.22 -21.38 -4.99
CA ILE A 41 -6.04 -22.03 -6.01
C ILE A 41 -5.32 -21.93 -7.35
N SER A 42 -5.03 -23.09 -7.96
CA SER A 42 -4.45 -23.13 -9.30
C SER A 42 -5.53 -23.00 -10.39
N THR A 43 -5.19 -22.32 -11.48
CA THR A 43 -6.04 -22.26 -12.68
C THR A 43 -5.93 -23.52 -13.57
N GLY A 44 -5.05 -24.46 -13.21
CA GLY A 44 -4.80 -25.68 -14.00
C GLY A 44 -4.32 -26.82 -13.11
N ALA A 45 -3.12 -27.32 -13.36
CA ALA A 45 -2.55 -28.41 -12.59
C ALA A 45 -2.28 -28.02 -11.13
N PRO A 46 -2.33 -28.98 -10.17
CA PRO A 46 -2.06 -28.69 -8.77
C PRO A 46 -0.65 -28.12 -8.50
N THR A 47 0.32 -28.43 -9.35
CA THR A 47 1.67 -27.85 -9.26
C THR A 47 1.74 -26.58 -10.08
N ILE A 48 2.01 -25.45 -9.41
CA ILE A 48 2.14 -24.15 -10.03
C ILE A 48 3.62 -23.84 -10.24
N GLY A 49 4.00 -23.58 -11.48
CA GLY A 49 5.32 -23.00 -11.81
C GLY A 49 5.26 -21.48 -11.72
N GLY A 50 6.02 -20.91 -10.82
CA GLY A 50 6.18 -19.46 -10.70
C GLY A 50 7.37 -18.93 -11.51
N THR A 51 7.54 -17.61 -11.50
CA THR A 51 8.75 -16.97 -12.01
C THR A 51 10.00 -17.50 -11.28
N GLY A 52 11.15 -17.51 -11.96
CA GLY A 52 12.41 -17.92 -11.34
C GLY A 52 12.54 -19.41 -11.02
N LYS A 53 11.74 -20.28 -11.66
CA LYS A 53 11.77 -21.74 -11.50
C LYS A 53 11.26 -22.27 -10.15
N LEU A 54 10.74 -21.41 -9.26
CA LEU A 54 10.07 -21.86 -8.06
C LEU A 54 8.80 -22.65 -8.44
N ARG A 55 8.57 -23.78 -7.77
CA ARG A 55 7.34 -24.55 -7.90
C ARG A 55 6.72 -24.72 -6.54
N PHE A 56 5.42 -24.59 -6.47
CA PHE A 56 4.64 -24.82 -5.24
C PHE A 56 3.36 -25.58 -5.56
N LEU A 57 2.82 -26.25 -4.56
CA LEU A 57 1.56 -26.97 -4.68
C LEU A 57 0.42 -26.01 -4.33
N ALA A 58 -0.63 -26.05 -5.14
CA ALA A 58 -1.90 -25.45 -4.79
C ALA A 58 -2.66 -26.33 -3.79
N ASP A 59 -3.41 -25.71 -2.90
CA ASP A 59 -4.34 -26.41 -2.02
C ASP A 59 -5.53 -26.96 -2.81
N ARG A 60 -5.91 -26.24 -3.87
CA ARG A 60 -7.05 -26.55 -4.74
C ARG A 60 -6.80 -26.08 -6.17
N THR A 61 -7.71 -26.48 -7.05
CA THR A 61 -7.80 -26.01 -8.43
C THR A 61 -9.16 -25.37 -8.69
N ILE A 62 -9.32 -24.64 -9.80
CA ILE A 62 -10.62 -24.10 -10.22
C ILE A 62 -11.64 -25.20 -10.61
N PHE A 63 -11.19 -26.43 -10.74
CA PHE A 63 -12.02 -27.62 -11.09
C PHE A 63 -12.55 -28.35 -9.86
N ASP A 64 -12.06 -28.04 -8.68
CA ASP A 64 -12.54 -28.61 -7.43
C ASP A 64 -13.90 -28.01 -7.05
N PRO A 65 -14.72 -28.71 -6.24
CA PRO A 65 -16.01 -28.22 -5.79
C PRO A 65 -15.91 -26.83 -5.16
N ASP A 66 -16.86 -25.96 -5.45
CA ASP A 66 -16.90 -24.60 -4.92
C ASP A 66 -17.09 -24.59 -3.40
N GLU A 67 -16.23 -23.86 -2.68
CA GLU A 67 -16.35 -23.60 -1.25
C GLU A 67 -16.49 -22.10 -0.96
N PRO A 68 -17.13 -21.68 0.12
CA PRO A 68 -17.25 -20.25 0.46
C PRO A 68 -15.89 -19.57 0.53
N ILE A 69 -15.76 -18.41 -0.11
CA ILE A 69 -14.58 -17.56 -0.08
C ILE A 69 -14.97 -16.21 0.52
N ASP A 70 -14.25 -15.75 1.55
CA ASP A 70 -14.44 -14.42 2.10
C ASP A 70 -13.71 -13.37 1.27
N THR A 71 -12.44 -13.61 0.98
CA THR A 71 -11.57 -12.73 0.21
C THR A 71 -10.94 -13.48 -0.95
N LEU A 72 -11.16 -13.03 -2.18
CA LEU A 72 -10.54 -13.59 -3.38
C LEU A 72 -9.49 -12.63 -3.94
N LEU A 73 -8.23 -13.03 -3.95
CA LEU A 73 -7.12 -12.31 -4.56
C LEU A 73 -6.65 -13.03 -5.81
N VAL A 74 -6.54 -12.31 -6.92
CA VAL A 74 -6.10 -12.86 -8.22
C VAL A 74 -4.66 -12.40 -8.45
N ALA A 75 -3.71 -13.33 -8.35
CA ALA A 75 -2.31 -13.06 -8.68
C ALA A 75 -2.09 -13.08 -10.20
N GLY A 76 -1.05 -12.42 -10.67
CA GLY A 76 -0.83 -12.23 -12.09
C GLY A 76 0.31 -13.05 -12.67
N ASP A 77 0.21 -13.36 -13.95
CA ASP A 77 1.31 -13.82 -14.81
C ASP A 77 1.81 -12.63 -15.63
N PRO A 78 3.08 -12.21 -15.48
CA PRO A 78 3.64 -11.10 -16.28
C PRO A 78 3.68 -11.37 -17.79
N SER A 79 3.75 -12.64 -18.20
CA SER A 79 3.82 -13.06 -19.61
C SER A 79 2.46 -13.26 -20.28
N PHE A 80 1.41 -12.98 -19.56
CA PHE A 80 0.03 -13.21 -19.92
C PHE A 80 -0.32 -12.79 -21.37
N GLN A 81 -0.77 -13.76 -22.17
CA GLN A 81 -1.21 -13.55 -23.54
C GLN A 81 -2.62 -14.10 -23.83
N ASP A 82 -2.93 -15.28 -23.35
CA ASP A 82 -4.23 -15.94 -23.56
C ASP A 82 -4.90 -16.31 -22.25
N ILE A 83 -6.17 -15.91 -22.10
CA ILE A 83 -6.98 -16.23 -20.92
C ILE A 83 -7.82 -17.46 -21.21
N ASP A 84 -7.66 -18.48 -20.37
CA ASP A 84 -8.52 -19.64 -20.42
C ASP A 84 -9.98 -19.24 -20.11
N PRO A 85 -10.94 -19.54 -21.00
CA PRO A 85 -12.36 -19.27 -20.76
C PRO A 85 -12.88 -19.87 -19.45
N GLU A 86 -12.33 -21.00 -18.99
CA GLU A 86 -12.74 -21.63 -17.74
C GLU A 86 -12.36 -20.79 -16.51
N VAL A 87 -11.20 -20.12 -16.55
CA VAL A 87 -10.79 -19.17 -15.52
C VAL A 87 -11.76 -17.97 -15.46
N ILE A 88 -12.15 -17.46 -16.63
CA ILE A 88 -13.14 -16.37 -16.73
C ILE A 88 -14.47 -16.80 -16.12
N ALA A 89 -14.99 -17.96 -16.54
CA ALA A 89 -16.25 -18.49 -16.02
C ALA A 89 -16.19 -18.73 -14.51
N TRP A 90 -15.06 -19.23 -14.00
CA TRP A 90 -14.84 -19.42 -12.58
C TRP A 90 -14.85 -18.07 -11.81
N LEU A 91 -14.13 -17.06 -12.29
CA LEU A 91 -14.12 -15.72 -11.69
C LEU A 91 -15.53 -15.11 -11.68
N GLN A 92 -16.28 -15.21 -12.77
CA GLN A 92 -17.65 -14.69 -12.86
C GLN A 92 -18.61 -15.35 -11.86
N ARG A 93 -18.39 -16.62 -11.53
CA ARG A 93 -19.18 -17.33 -10.51
C ARG A 93 -18.72 -16.98 -9.10
N ARG A 94 -17.41 -16.83 -8.85
CA ARG A 94 -16.86 -16.74 -7.49
C ARG A 94 -16.84 -15.31 -6.93
N VAL A 95 -16.48 -14.32 -7.76
CA VAL A 95 -16.36 -12.93 -7.33
C VAL A 95 -17.65 -12.39 -6.71
N PRO A 96 -18.86 -12.60 -7.28
CA PRO A 96 -20.10 -12.09 -6.68
C PRO A 96 -20.45 -12.67 -5.31
N THR A 97 -19.87 -13.83 -4.96
CA THR A 97 -20.12 -14.49 -3.67
C THR A 97 -19.12 -14.13 -2.58
N ALA A 98 -18.01 -13.47 -2.92
CA ALA A 98 -17.00 -13.03 -1.97
C ALA A 98 -17.36 -11.68 -1.35
N ARG A 99 -17.06 -11.51 -0.06
CA ARG A 99 -17.23 -10.21 0.64
C ARG A 99 -16.35 -9.13 -0.01
N ARG A 100 -15.14 -9.50 -0.42
CA ARG A 100 -14.21 -8.63 -1.15
C ARG A 100 -13.37 -9.47 -2.12
N PHE A 101 -12.95 -8.81 -3.19
CA PHE A 101 -12.11 -9.42 -4.20
C PHE A 101 -11.09 -8.42 -4.72
N GLY A 102 -10.07 -8.92 -5.38
CA GLY A 102 -9.05 -8.01 -5.91
C GLY A 102 -7.98 -8.70 -6.71
N SER A 103 -6.97 -7.92 -7.08
CA SER A 103 -5.86 -8.39 -7.87
C SER A 103 -4.52 -7.93 -7.31
N ILE A 104 -3.50 -8.71 -7.59
CA ILE A 104 -2.11 -8.40 -7.32
C ILE A 104 -1.39 -8.43 -8.66
N CYS A 105 -0.62 -7.38 -8.97
CA CYS A 105 0.14 -7.26 -10.21
C CYS A 105 -0.76 -7.33 -11.46
N THR A 106 -0.44 -8.20 -12.39
CA THR A 106 -1.18 -8.41 -13.65
C THR A 106 -2.46 -9.22 -13.48
N GLY A 107 -2.80 -9.69 -12.29
CA GLY A 107 -4.09 -10.35 -12.02
C GLY A 107 -5.31 -9.48 -12.35
N VAL A 108 -5.14 -8.17 -12.40
CA VAL A 108 -6.17 -7.21 -12.83
C VAL A 108 -6.67 -7.47 -14.26
N PHE A 109 -5.82 -8.01 -15.15
CA PHE A 109 -6.21 -8.36 -16.53
C PHE A 109 -7.24 -9.50 -16.55
N LEU A 110 -7.11 -10.49 -15.65
CA LEU A 110 -8.08 -11.57 -15.50
C LEU A 110 -9.44 -11.04 -15.05
N LEU A 111 -9.47 -10.16 -14.07
CA LEU A 111 -10.70 -9.54 -13.60
C LEU A 111 -11.34 -8.64 -14.66
N ALA A 112 -10.53 -7.88 -15.43
CA ALA A 112 -11.01 -7.05 -16.53
C ALA A 112 -11.61 -7.91 -17.66
N ALA A 113 -10.93 -8.98 -18.07
CA ALA A 113 -11.41 -9.90 -19.09
C ALA A 113 -12.68 -10.64 -18.66
N ALA A 114 -12.86 -10.88 -17.35
CA ALA A 114 -14.09 -11.43 -16.79
C ALA A 114 -15.24 -10.40 -16.72
N GLY A 115 -15.03 -9.13 -17.12
CA GLY A 115 -16.04 -8.07 -17.08
C GLY A 115 -16.37 -7.57 -15.66
N LEU A 116 -15.49 -7.78 -14.69
CA LEU A 116 -15.76 -7.52 -13.27
C LEU A 116 -15.27 -6.12 -12.79
N LEU A 117 -14.71 -5.31 -13.71
CA LEU A 117 -14.10 -4.02 -13.37
C LEU A 117 -14.79 -2.81 -14.03
N GLN A 118 -16.03 -2.96 -14.49
CA GLN A 118 -16.80 -1.85 -15.06
C GLN A 118 -16.99 -0.73 -14.05
N ASP A 119 -16.75 0.51 -14.46
CA ASP A 119 -16.83 1.72 -13.62
C ASP A 119 -15.94 1.70 -12.37
N LYS A 120 -14.89 0.87 -12.38
CA LYS A 120 -13.96 0.73 -11.28
C LYS A 120 -12.66 1.50 -11.52
N ARG A 121 -12.03 1.88 -10.41
CA ARG A 121 -10.67 2.39 -10.39
C ARG A 121 -9.74 1.29 -9.88
N VAL A 122 -8.64 1.06 -10.61
CA VAL A 122 -7.69 -0.02 -10.32
C VAL A 122 -6.25 0.47 -10.32
N THR A 123 -5.36 -0.31 -9.73
CA THR A 123 -3.92 -0.22 -9.95
C THR A 123 -3.38 -1.56 -10.42
N THR A 124 -2.23 -1.53 -11.07
CA THR A 124 -1.47 -2.69 -11.52
C THR A 124 0.02 -2.37 -11.49
N HIS A 125 0.88 -3.32 -11.87
CA HIS A 125 2.31 -3.08 -11.99
C HIS A 125 2.59 -1.96 -12.99
N TRP A 126 3.47 -1.02 -12.63
CA TRP A 126 3.75 0.20 -13.43
C TRP A 126 4.15 -0.13 -14.87
N GLU A 127 4.91 -1.19 -15.11
CA GLU A 127 5.27 -1.64 -16.47
C GLU A 127 4.06 -2.05 -17.32
N CYS A 128 2.99 -2.49 -16.68
CA CYS A 128 1.79 -3.01 -17.34
C CYS A 128 0.65 -1.99 -17.43
N ALA A 129 0.74 -0.89 -16.68
CA ALA A 129 -0.34 0.09 -16.55
C ALA A 129 -0.75 0.70 -17.91
N GLU A 130 0.21 1.08 -18.76
CA GLU A 130 -0.07 1.61 -20.09
C GLU A 130 -0.71 0.57 -21.02
N ARG A 131 -0.21 -0.68 -20.99
CA ARG A 131 -0.80 -1.79 -21.75
C ARG A 131 -2.24 -2.05 -21.29
N PHE A 132 -2.48 -2.07 -19.99
CA PHE A 132 -3.80 -2.27 -19.42
C PHE A 132 -4.77 -1.16 -19.87
N SER A 133 -4.40 0.12 -19.74
CA SER A 133 -5.23 1.26 -20.15
C SER A 133 -5.56 1.25 -21.65
N ARG A 134 -4.65 0.76 -22.48
CA ARG A 134 -4.92 0.60 -23.94
C ARG A 134 -5.89 -0.53 -24.22
N GLN A 135 -5.80 -1.62 -23.48
CA GLN A 135 -6.64 -2.82 -23.69
C GLN A 135 -8.03 -2.65 -23.08
N PHE A 136 -8.16 -1.90 -21.98
CA PHE A 136 -9.39 -1.66 -21.26
C PHE A 136 -9.59 -0.15 -21.01
N PRO A 137 -9.91 0.63 -22.06
CA PRO A 137 -9.94 2.10 -21.98
C PRO A 137 -11.04 2.64 -21.04
N ASP A 138 -12.08 1.86 -20.77
CA ASP A 138 -13.20 2.24 -19.91
C ASP A 138 -12.90 2.04 -18.40
N ILE A 139 -11.74 1.44 -18.05
CA ILE A 139 -11.35 1.21 -16.66
C ILE A 139 -10.34 2.28 -16.24
N ALA A 140 -10.64 3.00 -15.15
CA ALA A 140 -9.75 4.03 -14.63
C ALA A 140 -8.52 3.42 -13.94
N VAL A 141 -7.31 3.74 -14.42
CA VAL A 141 -6.05 3.22 -13.88
C VAL A 141 -5.31 4.29 -13.08
N ASP A 142 -4.94 3.96 -11.86
CA ASP A 142 -3.96 4.72 -11.07
C ASP A 142 -2.61 3.98 -11.11
N ALA A 143 -1.75 4.37 -12.03
CA ALA A 143 -0.46 3.71 -12.26
C ALA A 143 0.56 3.95 -11.13
N ASP A 144 0.29 4.87 -10.20
CA ASP A 144 1.20 5.22 -9.12
C ASP A 144 0.83 4.58 -7.78
N ALA A 145 -0.42 4.17 -7.58
CA ALA A 145 -0.85 3.61 -6.32
C ALA A 145 -0.16 2.27 -6.01
N ILE A 146 0.36 2.09 -4.79
CA ILE A 146 0.89 0.80 -4.30
C ILE A 146 -0.26 -0.21 -4.22
N TYR A 147 -1.36 0.19 -3.61
CA TYR A 147 -2.63 -0.52 -3.64
C TYR A 147 -3.78 0.49 -3.63
N LEU A 148 -4.95 0.04 -4.06
CA LEU A 148 -6.14 0.88 -4.19
C LEU A 148 -7.37 0.08 -3.80
N ARG A 149 -8.34 0.75 -3.16
CA ARG A 149 -9.65 0.19 -2.85
C ARG A 149 -10.76 0.97 -3.55
N ASP A 150 -11.69 0.24 -4.15
CA ASP A 150 -12.92 0.77 -4.74
C ASP A 150 -14.11 -0.13 -4.36
N GLY A 151 -14.77 0.21 -3.25
CA GLY A 151 -15.81 -0.63 -2.66
C GLY A 151 -15.27 -2.00 -2.21
N PRO A 152 -15.84 -3.13 -2.69
CA PRO A 152 -15.35 -4.47 -2.39
C PRO A 152 -14.08 -4.84 -3.17
N LEU A 153 -13.77 -4.12 -4.24
CA LEU A 153 -12.59 -4.34 -5.07
C LEU A 153 -11.33 -3.75 -4.42
N ILE A 154 -10.24 -4.53 -4.45
CA ILE A 154 -8.94 -4.13 -3.93
C ILE A 154 -7.87 -4.55 -4.94
N THR A 155 -7.03 -3.63 -5.39
CA THR A 155 -5.98 -3.93 -6.36
C THR A 155 -4.63 -3.46 -5.86
N ALA A 156 -3.57 -4.21 -6.12
CA ALA A 156 -2.20 -3.88 -5.73
C ALA A 156 -1.25 -3.94 -6.93
N ALA A 157 -0.21 -3.12 -6.86
CA ALA A 157 0.82 -3.01 -7.89
C ALA A 157 1.58 -4.31 -8.15
N GLY A 158 1.61 -5.21 -7.19
CA GLY A 158 2.29 -6.49 -7.31
C GLY A 158 3.63 -6.56 -6.63
N VAL A 159 4.25 -7.73 -6.73
CA VAL A 159 5.50 -8.10 -6.05
C VAL A 159 5.35 -7.82 -4.54
N THR A 160 6.11 -6.88 -4.00
CA THR A 160 6.01 -6.54 -2.57
C THR A 160 4.74 -5.76 -2.21
N ALA A 161 4.04 -5.14 -3.16
CA ALA A 161 2.80 -4.41 -2.90
C ALA A 161 1.63 -5.32 -2.47
N GLY A 162 1.71 -6.62 -2.79
CA GLY A 162 0.79 -7.62 -2.24
C GLY A 162 0.88 -7.75 -0.71
N ILE A 163 2.06 -7.52 -0.14
CA ILE A 163 2.29 -7.47 1.30
C ILE A 163 1.57 -6.27 1.92
N ASP A 164 1.70 -5.07 1.31
CA ASP A 164 1.03 -3.86 1.78
C ASP A 164 -0.48 -4.01 1.73
N LEU A 165 -1.00 -4.59 0.65
CA LEU A 165 -2.41 -4.93 0.51
C LEU A 165 -2.87 -5.86 1.65
N ALA A 166 -2.17 -6.96 1.88
CA ALA A 166 -2.52 -7.93 2.92
C ALA A 166 -2.50 -7.30 4.32
N LEU A 167 -1.50 -6.46 4.64
CA LEU A 167 -1.45 -5.71 5.89
C LEU A 167 -2.64 -4.75 6.04
N ALA A 168 -3.05 -4.07 4.95
CA ALA A 168 -4.24 -3.22 4.97
C ALA A 168 -5.53 -4.02 5.24
N LEU A 169 -5.63 -5.24 4.70
CA LEU A 169 -6.75 -6.14 4.95
C LEU A 169 -6.75 -6.66 6.40
N VAL A 170 -5.58 -6.98 6.96
CA VAL A 170 -5.45 -7.36 8.39
C VAL A 170 -5.82 -6.18 9.29
N GLU A 171 -5.43 -4.94 8.93
CA GLU A 171 -5.83 -3.74 9.68
C GLU A 171 -7.35 -3.55 9.67
N GLU A 172 -7.99 -3.82 8.55
CA GLU A 172 -9.46 -3.75 8.40
C GLU A 172 -10.17 -4.83 9.22
N ASP A 173 -9.67 -6.07 9.19
CA ASP A 173 -10.32 -7.22 9.82
C ASP A 173 -10.10 -7.28 11.34
N HIS A 174 -8.92 -6.93 11.82
CA HIS A 174 -8.48 -7.13 13.21
C HIS A 174 -7.88 -5.87 13.86
N GLY A 175 -7.93 -4.75 13.16
CA GLY A 175 -7.48 -3.46 13.68
C GLY A 175 -5.98 -3.24 13.58
N ARG A 176 -5.61 -1.96 13.77
CA ARG A 176 -4.26 -1.45 13.58
C ARG A 176 -3.19 -2.16 14.42
N HIS A 177 -3.56 -2.57 15.63
CA HIS A 177 -2.59 -3.21 16.55
C HIS A 177 -2.05 -4.52 15.97
N ILE A 178 -2.93 -5.40 15.49
CA ILE A 178 -2.54 -6.68 14.90
C ILE A 178 -1.73 -6.47 13.62
N ALA A 179 -2.17 -5.57 12.73
CA ALA A 179 -1.43 -5.25 11.53
C ALA A 179 -0.02 -4.73 11.85
N MET A 180 0.12 -3.86 12.87
CA MET A 180 1.41 -3.29 13.27
C MET A 180 2.38 -4.35 13.82
N ILE A 181 1.93 -5.25 14.70
CA ILE A 181 2.81 -6.29 15.24
C ILE A 181 3.17 -7.34 14.18
N THR A 182 2.26 -7.61 13.23
CA THR A 182 2.53 -8.44 12.05
C THR A 182 3.60 -7.80 11.16
N ALA A 183 3.42 -6.53 10.79
CA ALA A 183 4.39 -5.80 9.98
C ALA A 183 5.78 -5.75 10.65
N ARG A 184 5.83 -5.51 11.98
CA ARG A 184 7.07 -5.50 12.75
C ARG A 184 7.79 -6.85 12.71
N TYR A 185 7.07 -7.95 12.86
CA TYR A 185 7.65 -9.29 12.78
C TYR A 185 8.18 -9.61 11.40
N MET A 186 7.42 -9.24 10.37
CA MET A 186 7.81 -9.43 8.97
C MET A 186 8.91 -8.47 8.50
N VAL A 187 9.35 -7.53 9.37
CA VAL A 187 10.38 -6.51 9.08
C VAL A 187 10.00 -5.66 7.87
N VAL A 188 8.72 -5.34 7.76
CA VAL A 188 8.17 -4.47 6.70
C VAL A 188 7.49 -3.25 7.31
N PHE A 189 7.31 -2.20 6.50
CA PHE A 189 6.50 -1.06 6.93
C PHE A 189 5.02 -1.46 6.99
N LEU A 190 4.28 -1.00 8.00
CA LEU A 190 2.82 -1.16 8.03
C LEU A 190 2.17 -0.43 6.85
N ARG A 191 2.71 0.73 6.51
CA ARG A 191 2.37 1.50 5.32
C ARG A 191 3.65 2.04 4.71
N ARG A 192 3.91 1.71 3.47
CA ARG A 192 5.02 2.31 2.75
C ARG A 192 4.65 3.73 2.34
N PRO A 193 5.50 4.73 2.61
CA PRO A 193 5.29 6.05 2.08
C PRO A 193 5.49 6.03 0.55
N GLY A 194 4.65 6.79 -0.16
CA GLY A 194 4.81 7.01 -1.60
C GLY A 194 4.03 6.05 -2.51
N GLY A 195 4.30 6.13 -3.80
CA GLY A 195 3.72 5.31 -4.85
C GLY A 195 4.77 4.48 -5.59
N GLN A 196 4.33 3.82 -6.66
CA GLN A 196 5.20 3.01 -7.53
C GLN A 196 6.31 3.87 -8.19
N SER A 197 6.01 5.12 -8.51
CA SER A 197 6.96 6.07 -9.10
C SER A 197 8.20 6.32 -8.23
N GLN A 198 8.11 6.16 -6.91
CA GLN A 198 9.28 6.26 -6.02
C GLN A 198 10.29 5.15 -6.31
N PHE A 199 9.83 3.95 -6.56
CA PHE A 199 10.72 2.83 -6.89
C PHE A 199 11.29 3.03 -8.28
N SER A 200 10.55 3.63 -9.21
CA SER A 200 11.06 4.03 -10.52
C SER A 200 12.08 5.17 -10.42
N ALA A 201 11.77 6.27 -9.71
CA ALA A 201 12.66 7.43 -9.60
C ALA A 201 13.90 7.16 -8.72
N HIS A 202 13.76 6.44 -7.60
CA HIS A 202 14.90 6.05 -6.74
C HIS A 202 15.78 4.99 -7.39
N LEU A 203 15.21 4.00 -8.09
CA LEU A 203 15.99 3.00 -8.82
C LEU A 203 16.63 3.58 -10.06
N VAL A 204 15.94 4.46 -10.79
CA VAL A 204 16.55 5.23 -11.88
C VAL A 204 17.66 6.14 -11.35
N GLY A 205 17.51 6.66 -10.12
CA GLY A 205 18.56 7.40 -9.42
C GLY A 205 19.79 6.54 -9.08
N GLN A 206 19.59 5.29 -8.76
CA GLN A 206 20.66 4.30 -8.52
C GLN A 206 21.29 3.80 -9.81
N MET A 207 20.61 3.92 -10.95
CA MET A 207 21.10 3.56 -12.29
C MET A 207 21.87 4.69 -12.98
N ALA A 208 21.96 5.90 -12.38
CA ALA A 208 22.76 6.98 -12.93
C ALA A 208 24.24 6.54 -13.00
N GLU A 209 24.77 6.43 -14.20
CA GLU A 209 26.14 5.96 -14.43
C GLU A 209 27.19 6.99 -13.96
N THR A 210 26.78 8.26 -13.84
CA THR A 210 27.70 9.35 -13.49
C THR A 210 27.53 9.75 -12.03
N THR A 211 28.62 9.71 -11.26
CA THR A 211 28.69 10.15 -9.85
C THR A 211 28.14 11.58 -9.64
N MET A 212 28.22 12.45 -10.67
CA MET A 212 27.71 13.83 -10.61
C MET A 212 26.17 13.88 -10.61
N ILE A 213 25.50 13.04 -11.39
CA ILE A 213 24.04 12.97 -11.42
C ILE A 213 23.49 12.36 -10.11
N GLN A 214 24.16 11.34 -9.57
CA GLN A 214 23.85 10.78 -8.25
C GLN A 214 23.96 11.83 -7.14
N LYS A 215 25.03 12.66 -7.17
CA LYS A 215 25.20 13.77 -6.23
C LYS A 215 24.08 14.81 -6.37
N ALA A 216 23.69 15.14 -7.63
CA ALA A 216 22.60 16.08 -7.86
C ALA A 216 21.27 15.57 -7.32
N GLN A 217 20.95 14.31 -7.52
CA GLN A 217 19.75 13.69 -6.98
C GLN A 217 19.73 13.67 -5.44
N ALA A 218 20.84 13.26 -4.81
CA ALA A 218 20.99 13.28 -3.36
C ALA A 218 20.83 14.72 -2.81
N TYR A 219 21.43 15.71 -3.49
CA TYR A 219 21.29 17.10 -3.11
C TYR A 219 19.83 17.59 -3.21
N ILE A 220 19.12 17.27 -4.31
CA ILE A 220 17.70 17.61 -4.48
C ILE A 220 16.87 17.01 -3.35
N LEU A 221 17.05 15.73 -3.05
CA LEU A 221 16.26 15.03 -2.02
C LEU A 221 16.53 15.56 -0.62
N ALA A 222 17.76 15.97 -0.32
CA ALA A 222 18.14 16.53 0.97
C ALA A 222 17.68 17.97 1.18
N ASN A 223 17.36 18.72 0.10
CA ASN A 223 17.03 20.15 0.16
C ASN A 223 15.66 20.45 -0.48
N ILE A 224 14.72 19.51 -0.38
CA ILE A 224 13.45 19.57 -1.09
C ILE A 224 12.57 20.76 -0.65
N ASP A 225 12.70 21.18 0.59
CA ASP A 225 12.01 22.30 1.24
C ASP A 225 12.57 23.67 0.84
N HIS A 226 13.73 23.69 0.15
CA HIS A 226 14.38 24.93 -0.29
C HIS A 226 14.08 25.26 -1.75
N PRO A 227 14.28 26.50 -2.19
CA PRO A 227 14.24 26.86 -3.62
C PRO A 227 15.30 26.08 -4.41
N LEU A 228 14.88 25.20 -5.28
CA LEU A 228 15.74 24.39 -6.14
C LEU A 228 15.57 24.83 -7.60
N SER A 229 16.47 25.67 -8.10
CA SER A 229 16.56 25.96 -9.53
C SER A 229 17.50 24.96 -10.21
N VAL A 230 17.24 24.68 -11.49
CA VAL A 230 18.11 23.81 -12.31
C VAL A 230 19.55 24.35 -12.35
N ASP A 231 19.70 25.69 -12.42
CA ASP A 231 20.99 26.34 -12.43
C ASP A 231 21.77 26.13 -11.12
N HIS A 232 21.07 26.26 -9.99
CA HIS A 232 21.67 26.03 -8.68
C HIS A 232 22.13 24.59 -8.51
N VAL A 233 21.28 23.63 -8.85
CA VAL A 233 21.64 22.19 -8.76
C VAL A 233 22.81 21.87 -9.71
N ALA A 234 22.83 22.42 -10.92
CA ALA A 234 23.92 22.22 -11.85
C ALA A 234 25.27 22.75 -11.29
N GLN A 235 25.24 23.94 -10.66
CA GLN A 235 26.43 24.53 -10.01
C GLN A 235 26.96 23.65 -8.86
N THR A 236 26.09 23.07 -8.03
CA THR A 236 26.53 22.21 -6.91
C THR A 236 27.27 20.95 -7.36
N VAL A 237 27.04 20.50 -8.61
CA VAL A 237 27.73 19.33 -9.19
C VAL A 237 28.76 19.70 -10.23
N GLY A 238 29.12 21.02 -10.36
CA GLY A 238 30.18 21.48 -11.24
C GLY A 238 29.84 21.37 -12.73
N MET A 239 28.55 21.42 -13.10
CA MET A 239 28.10 21.33 -14.48
C MET A 239 27.46 22.64 -14.96
N SER A 240 27.56 22.92 -16.27
CA SER A 240 26.74 23.97 -16.86
C SER A 240 25.26 23.55 -16.88
N PRO A 241 24.28 24.48 -16.69
CA PRO A 241 22.85 24.14 -16.64
C PRO A 241 22.36 23.35 -17.84
N ARG A 242 22.80 23.74 -19.05
CA ARG A 242 22.42 23.07 -20.28
C ARG A 242 22.95 21.63 -20.38
N ASN A 243 24.21 21.40 -19.99
CA ASN A 243 24.80 20.06 -19.98
C ASN A 243 24.18 19.22 -18.90
N PHE A 244 23.97 19.76 -17.71
CA PHE A 244 23.31 19.11 -16.59
C PHE A 244 21.90 18.61 -16.99
N ALA A 245 21.05 19.49 -17.51
CA ALA A 245 19.68 19.10 -17.92
C ALA A 245 19.68 17.99 -18.98
N ARG A 246 20.61 18.06 -19.96
CA ARG A 246 20.74 17.04 -21.00
C ARG A 246 21.20 15.69 -20.44
N VAL A 247 22.23 15.68 -19.60
CA VAL A 247 22.78 14.46 -18.99
C VAL A 247 21.80 13.87 -18.01
N PHE A 248 21.20 14.71 -17.15
CA PHE A 248 20.18 14.29 -16.19
C PHE A 248 19.01 13.60 -16.87
N ARG A 249 18.46 14.23 -17.96
CA ARG A 249 17.37 13.60 -18.71
C ARG A 249 17.75 12.29 -19.36
N ARG A 250 18.99 12.18 -19.88
CA ARG A 250 19.48 10.95 -20.48
C ARG A 250 19.60 9.82 -19.45
N GLU A 251 20.14 10.11 -18.25
CA GLU A 251 20.46 9.10 -17.23
C GLU A 251 19.29 8.82 -16.29
N VAL A 252 18.45 9.83 -16.03
CA VAL A 252 17.31 9.74 -15.10
C VAL A 252 15.96 9.52 -15.81
N GLY A 253 15.93 9.69 -17.13
CA GLY A 253 14.71 9.54 -17.95
C GLY A 253 13.73 10.72 -17.86
N THR A 254 13.93 11.66 -16.92
CA THR A 254 13.06 12.83 -16.72
C THR A 254 13.87 14.13 -16.61
N THR A 255 13.21 15.30 -16.70
CA THR A 255 13.91 16.57 -16.50
C THR A 255 14.24 16.82 -15.01
N PRO A 256 15.29 17.59 -14.68
CA PRO A 256 15.58 17.95 -13.29
C PRO A 256 14.39 18.65 -12.59
N ALA A 257 13.64 19.48 -13.31
CA ALA A 257 12.48 20.18 -12.78
C ALA A 257 11.32 19.23 -12.47
N ASP A 258 11.06 18.25 -13.35
CA ASP A 258 10.04 17.22 -13.10
C ASP A 258 10.46 16.30 -11.95
N PHE A 259 11.75 15.97 -11.84
CA PHE A 259 12.26 15.18 -10.71
C PHE A 259 12.06 15.92 -9.37
N VAL A 260 12.37 17.22 -9.29
CA VAL A 260 12.10 18.04 -8.10
C VAL A 260 10.61 18.08 -7.80
N ALA A 261 9.75 18.26 -8.82
CA ALA A 261 8.31 18.31 -8.65
C ALA A 261 7.77 16.98 -8.09
N LEU A 262 8.23 15.85 -8.62
CA LEU A 262 7.87 14.52 -8.16
C LEU A 262 8.31 14.28 -6.72
N ALA A 263 9.56 14.59 -6.39
CA ALA A 263 10.09 14.44 -5.03
C ALA A 263 9.32 15.29 -3.99
N ARG A 264 8.88 16.51 -4.38
CA ARG A 264 8.02 17.36 -3.53
C ARG A 264 6.61 16.78 -3.35
N VAL A 265 6.03 16.20 -4.39
CA VAL A 265 4.74 15.52 -4.30
C VAL A 265 4.84 14.33 -3.33
N ASP A 266 5.92 13.57 -3.40
CA ASP A 266 6.14 12.43 -2.51
C ASP A 266 6.29 12.85 -1.03
N ALA A 267 7.00 13.94 -0.78
CA ALA A 267 7.10 14.51 0.57
C ALA A 267 5.72 14.98 1.08
N ALA A 268 4.94 15.64 0.20
CA ALA A 268 3.60 16.10 0.55
C ALA A 268 2.65 14.93 0.84
N ARG A 269 2.73 13.83 0.09
CA ARG A 269 1.95 12.61 0.34
C ARG A 269 2.18 12.08 1.75
N ARG A 270 3.45 11.90 2.14
CA ARG A 270 3.80 11.43 3.51
C ARG A 270 3.17 12.31 4.58
N LEU A 271 3.30 13.63 4.46
CA LEU A 271 2.72 14.55 5.43
C LEU A 271 1.18 14.54 5.41
N LEU A 272 0.55 14.27 4.26
CA LEU A 272 -0.90 14.11 4.15
C LEU A 272 -1.39 12.82 4.82
N GLU A 273 -0.60 11.75 4.78
CA GLU A 273 -0.90 10.45 5.37
C GLU A 273 -0.65 10.43 6.88
N ASP A 274 0.48 10.99 7.30
CA ASP A 274 1.00 10.86 8.67
C ASP A 274 0.56 11.98 9.60
N THR A 275 0.07 13.11 9.07
CA THR A 275 -0.21 14.30 9.89
C THR A 275 -1.53 14.99 9.57
N ALA A 276 -2.12 15.65 10.58
CA ALA A 276 -3.28 16.52 10.42
C ALA A 276 -2.89 17.98 10.05
N GLN A 277 -1.64 18.24 9.63
CA GLN A 277 -1.18 19.59 9.32
C GLN A 277 -2.03 20.27 8.23
N PRO A 278 -2.28 21.58 8.31
CA PRO A 278 -2.96 22.32 7.25
C PRO A 278 -2.25 22.18 5.90
N LEU A 279 -3.00 22.09 4.81
CA LEU A 279 -2.43 21.92 3.45
C LEU A 279 -1.42 23.02 3.09
N GLN A 280 -1.68 24.25 3.57
CA GLN A 280 -0.76 25.38 3.35
C GLN A 280 0.60 25.14 4.01
N ARG A 281 0.62 24.58 5.21
CA ARG A 281 1.85 24.23 5.92
C ARG A 281 2.59 23.09 5.23
N ILE A 282 1.87 22.08 4.77
CA ILE A 282 2.47 20.98 3.98
C ILE A 282 3.10 21.52 2.69
N ALA A 283 2.41 22.43 1.97
CA ALA A 283 2.97 23.02 0.77
C ALA A 283 4.31 23.73 1.06
N ALA A 284 4.37 24.54 2.13
CA ALA A 284 5.58 25.22 2.54
C ALA A 284 6.70 24.23 2.95
N SER A 285 6.39 23.23 3.77
CA SER A 285 7.37 22.23 4.22
C SER A 285 7.92 21.35 3.11
N CYS A 286 7.20 21.23 1.98
CA CYS A 286 7.65 20.48 0.80
C CYS A 286 8.25 21.39 -0.29
N GLY A 287 8.52 22.68 0.00
CA GLY A 287 9.16 23.60 -0.92
C GLY A 287 8.31 24.06 -2.10
N PHE A 288 6.98 23.88 -2.07
CA PHE A 288 6.10 24.50 -3.04
C PHE A 288 5.98 26.01 -2.80
N ALA A 289 5.91 26.79 -3.87
CA ALA A 289 5.76 28.24 -3.78
C ALA A 289 4.49 28.66 -3.01
N ASP A 290 3.41 27.90 -3.20
CA ASP A 290 2.12 28.08 -2.55
C ASP A 290 1.26 26.82 -2.62
N MET A 291 0.13 26.83 -1.90
CA MET A 291 -0.84 25.73 -1.87
C MET A 291 -1.46 25.43 -3.26
N ASN A 292 -1.67 26.45 -4.09
CA ASN A 292 -2.27 26.25 -5.42
C ASN A 292 -1.29 25.55 -6.34
N THR A 293 -0.02 25.89 -6.28
CA THR A 293 1.07 25.23 -7.00
C THR A 293 1.17 23.76 -6.56
N MET A 294 1.16 23.48 -5.25
CA MET A 294 1.09 22.11 -4.74
C MET A 294 -0.14 21.38 -5.28
N ARG A 295 -1.34 21.98 -5.18
CA ARG A 295 -2.59 21.36 -5.64
C ARG A 295 -2.55 21.00 -7.11
N ARG A 296 -2.05 21.89 -7.96
CA ARG A 296 -1.95 21.68 -9.42
C ARG A 296 -0.97 20.57 -9.77
N ILE A 297 0.24 20.60 -9.18
CA ILE A 297 1.29 19.60 -9.44
C ILE A 297 0.86 18.25 -8.89
N PHE A 298 0.37 18.21 -7.66
CA PHE A 298 -0.12 17.00 -7.00
C PHE A 298 -1.26 16.35 -7.80
N ALA A 299 -2.25 17.12 -8.24
CA ALA A 299 -3.35 16.60 -9.05
C ALA A 299 -2.89 16.10 -10.43
N LYS A 300 -1.91 16.77 -11.04
CA LYS A 300 -1.30 16.32 -12.30
C LYS A 300 -0.55 14.99 -12.13
N THR A 301 0.14 14.80 -10.99
CA THR A 301 1.00 13.64 -10.74
C THR A 301 0.22 12.45 -10.18
N ILE A 302 -0.72 12.70 -9.25
CA ILE A 302 -1.45 11.66 -8.49
C ILE A 302 -2.89 11.44 -9.02
N GLY A 303 -3.38 12.33 -9.90
CA GLY A 303 -4.73 12.24 -10.43
C GLY A 303 -5.84 12.75 -9.50
N VAL A 304 -5.53 13.11 -8.24
CA VAL A 304 -6.49 13.63 -7.27
C VAL A 304 -5.91 14.82 -6.51
N THR A 305 -6.77 15.66 -5.91
CA THR A 305 -6.30 16.81 -5.11
C THR A 305 -5.71 16.36 -3.77
N PRO A 306 -4.79 17.14 -3.14
CA PRO A 306 -4.26 16.83 -1.81
C PRO A 306 -5.34 16.63 -0.75
N ALA A 307 -6.43 17.39 -0.79
CA ALA A 307 -7.55 17.24 0.14
C ALA A 307 -8.30 15.92 -0.07
N ALA A 308 -8.60 15.56 -1.31
CA ALA A 308 -9.23 14.29 -1.65
C ALA A 308 -8.30 13.10 -1.34
N TYR A 309 -7.00 13.27 -1.54
CA TYR A 309 -5.98 12.28 -1.16
C TYR A 309 -6.01 12.07 0.36
N ARG A 310 -5.92 13.16 1.16
CA ARG A 310 -5.98 13.07 2.61
C ARG A 310 -7.24 12.39 3.10
N SER A 311 -8.41 12.74 2.60
CA SER A 311 -9.68 12.13 3.06
C SER A 311 -9.75 10.62 2.83
N ARG A 312 -8.96 10.09 1.89
CA ARG A 312 -8.90 8.65 1.58
C ARG A 312 -7.85 7.90 2.37
N PHE A 313 -6.72 8.56 2.69
CA PHE A 313 -5.53 7.90 3.23
C PHE A 313 -5.13 8.38 4.63
N HIS A 314 -5.69 9.51 5.11
CA HIS A 314 -5.44 9.97 6.47
C HIS A 314 -6.33 9.19 7.44
N THR A 315 -5.75 8.25 8.14
CA THR A 315 -6.41 7.58 9.26
C THR A 315 -6.17 8.41 10.52
N VAL A 316 -7.04 9.39 10.77
CA VAL A 316 -7.14 9.96 12.11
C VAL A 316 -7.71 8.88 12.99
N SER A 317 -6.88 8.34 13.88
CA SER A 317 -7.36 7.71 15.09
C SER A 317 -8.14 8.78 15.88
N GLN A 318 -9.44 8.87 15.65
CA GLN A 318 -10.36 9.35 16.66
C GLN A 318 -10.48 8.24 17.71
N ALA A 319 -9.39 7.99 18.42
CA ALA A 319 -9.50 7.48 19.78
C ALA A 319 -10.08 8.66 20.57
N ALA A 320 -11.38 8.59 20.82
CA ALA A 320 -12.03 9.38 21.84
C ALA A 320 -11.15 9.33 23.09
N ALA A 321 -10.70 10.49 23.54
CA ALA A 321 -10.19 10.64 24.88
C ALA A 321 -11.30 10.13 25.81
N PRO A 322 -11.02 9.20 26.73
CA PRO A 322 -12.01 8.87 27.73
C PRO A 322 -12.28 10.14 28.54
N ASP A 323 -13.55 10.47 28.64
CA ASP A 323 -14.10 11.49 29.52
C ASP A 323 -13.64 11.15 30.94
N MET A 324 -12.53 11.76 31.37
CA MET A 324 -12.02 11.60 32.71
C MET A 324 -12.75 12.62 33.58
N GLU A 325 -13.80 12.10 34.23
CA GLU A 325 -14.26 12.51 35.56
C GLU A 325 -14.58 13.97 35.82
N ARG A 326 -15.84 14.29 35.64
CA ARG A 326 -16.51 15.23 36.57
C ARG A 326 -16.87 14.47 37.85
N GLN A 327 -15.95 14.44 38.80
CA GLN A 327 -16.31 14.14 40.20
C GLN A 327 -17.13 15.32 40.76
N PRO A 328 -18.31 15.06 41.39
CA PRO A 328 -19.00 16.08 42.14
C PRO A 328 -18.28 16.33 43.46
N LYS A 329 -17.98 17.61 43.72
CA LYS A 329 -17.52 18.10 45.01
C LYS A 329 -18.55 17.77 46.09
N GLY A 330 -18.28 16.74 46.86
CA GLY A 330 -19.00 16.39 48.07
C GLY A 330 -18.46 17.17 49.29
N ARG A 331 -19.39 17.67 50.06
CA ARG A 331 -19.39 18.44 51.30
C ARG A 331 -18.44 17.91 52.33
N ALA A 332 -17.78 18.85 52.99
CA ALA A 332 -17.16 18.70 54.28
C ALA A 332 -18.24 18.48 55.37
N ASP A 333 -18.02 17.50 56.26
CA ASP A 333 -18.42 17.58 57.65
C ASP A 333 -17.48 16.72 58.53
N ARG A 334 -17.19 17.27 59.68
CA ARG A 334 -16.22 16.91 60.72
C ARG A 334 -16.87 16.01 61.79
N PRO A 335 -16.19 15.68 62.89
CA PRO A 335 -15.71 14.33 63.28
C PRO A 335 -16.31 13.87 64.63
N ALA A 336 -16.16 12.61 64.95
CA ALA A 336 -16.09 12.08 66.36
C ALA A 336 -15.70 10.59 66.30
N SER A 337 -14.58 10.22 66.86
CA SER A 337 -14.26 9.90 68.24
C SER A 337 -14.41 8.41 68.60
N GLN A 338 -13.27 7.87 68.97
CA GLN A 338 -13.02 6.84 70.02
C GLN A 338 -13.31 5.33 69.76
N ALA A 339 -12.20 4.61 69.83
CA ALA A 339 -11.94 3.47 70.73
C ALA A 339 -12.70 2.16 70.47
N ASP A 340 -12.07 1.07 70.19
CA ASP A 340 -11.53 0.13 71.18
C ASP A 340 -10.90 -1.10 70.52
N ARG A 341 -9.71 -1.42 70.87
CA ARG A 341 -9.06 -2.69 71.24
C ARG A 341 -9.71 -4.00 70.80
N MET A 342 -8.94 -4.85 70.24
CA MET A 342 -8.44 -6.11 70.77
C MET A 342 -8.30 -7.22 69.72
N THR A 343 -7.07 -7.61 69.53
CA THR A 343 -6.48 -8.95 69.57
C THR A 343 -7.25 -10.15 68.99
N ARG A 344 -6.60 -10.85 68.04
CA ARG A 344 -6.02 -12.19 68.22
C ARG A 344 -5.77 -12.87 66.81
N SER A 345 -4.56 -13.16 66.65
CA SER A 345 -3.93 -14.48 66.43
C SER A 345 -4.30 -15.27 65.16
N LEU A 346 -3.27 -15.47 64.35
CA LEU A 346 -2.98 -16.60 63.45
C LEU A 346 -3.24 -17.97 64.10
N PRO A 347 -3.40 -19.07 63.39
CA PRO A 347 -2.29 -19.70 62.70
C PRO A 347 -2.61 -20.38 61.35
N LEU A 348 -1.58 -20.44 60.52
CA LEU A 348 -1.03 -21.57 59.77
C LEU A 348 -1.90 -22.80 59.46
N ASN A 349 -2.18 -23.05 58.19
CA ASN A 349 -1.69 -24.23 57.47
C ASN A 349 -1.68 -23.93 55.97
#